data_9412bf79ba14a0e16d50ae58423665c6
#
_entry.id   9412bf79ba14a0e16d50ae58423665c6
#
_cell.length_a   1.000
_cell.length_b   1.000
_cell.length_c   1.000
_cell.angle_alpha   90.00
_cell.angle_beta   90.00
_cell.angle_gamma   90.00
#
_symmetry.space_group_name_H-M   'P 1'
#
loop_
_entity.id
_entity.type
_entity.pdbx_description
1 polymer ?
#
loop_
_entity_poly.entity_id
_entity_poly.type
_entity_poly.pdbx_seq_one_letter_code
_entity_poly.pdbx_strand_id
1 'polypeptide(L)'
;GLPWAEGPFVYNAVAYLDHGRIESVRLKFNLPNYGVFDEKRVFAPGPLPAPVEVRGVLLGVPVCEDIWSEEACQSLAKAGAGLLIVPNGSPYWMDKQGQRYSIARSRVAETGLPLAYINQVGGQDELVFDGASFVVNADGRVAVQMPVWEEAVAITEWRRDGNRWACEPQPLAEIEQGDAANYLACVTGLRDYVEKNGFPCVVLGLSGGIDSALCAAIAVVWA
;
A
#
# COMPACT_ATOMS: atom_id res chain seq x y z
N GLY A 1 -5.35 7.52 4.03
CA GLY A 1 -5.47 8.35 2.84
C GLY A 1 -6.88 8.89 2.66
N LEU A 2 -7.02 10.05 2.03
CA LEU A 2 -8.32 10.67 1.76
C LEU A 2 -8.18 11.74 0.65
N PRO A 3 -9.29 12.05 -0.07
CA PRO A 3 -9.37 13.28 -0.86
C PRO A 3 -9.38 14.49 0.10
N TRP A 4 -8.57 15.48 -0.20
CA TRP A 4 -8.46 16.71 0.60
C TRP A 4 -8.70 17.95 -0.25
N ALA A 5 -9.73 18.73 0.10
CA ALA A 5 -10.06 19.96 -0.60
C ALA A 5 -9.32 21.13 0.03
N GLU A 6 -8.63 21.93 -0.78
CA GLU A 6 -7.96 23.17 -0.37
C GLU A 6 -8.14 24.24 -1.46
N GLY A 7 -8.89 25.26 -1.15
CA GLY A 7 -9.31 26.26 -2.13
C GLY A 7 -10.09 25.62 -3.28
N PRO A 8 -9.70 25.89 -4.57
CA PRO A 8 -10.38 25.34 -5.73
C PRO A 8 -9.89 23.93 -6.09
N PHE A 9 -8.90 23.37 -5.37
CA PHE A 9 -8.24 22.12 -5.71
C PHE A 9 -8.63 20.98 -4.79
N VAL A 10 -8.60 19.77 -5.33
CA VAL A 10 -8.70 18.53 -4.55
C VAL A 10 -7.38 17.78 -4.70
N TYR A 11 -6.87 17.24 -3.61
CA TYR A 11 -5.61 16.52 -3.54
C TYR A 11 -5.82 15.09 -3.05
N ASN A 12 -5.02 14.16 -3.54
CA ASN A 12 -4.83 12.88 -2.86
C ASN A 12 -3.90 13.14 -1.67
N ALA A 13 -4.32 12.78 -0.47
CA ALA A 13 -3.62 13.19 0.74
C ALA A 13 -3.61 12.12 1.82
N VAL A 14 -2.70 12.27 2.77
CA VAL A 14 -2.66 11.53 4.04
C VAL A 14 -2.81 12.50 5.19
N ALA A 15 -3.75 12.22 6.09
CA ALA A 15 -3.92 12.96 7.34
C ALA A 15 -3.31 12.18 8.51
N TYR A 16 -2.53 12.88 9.33
CA TYR A 16 -2.15 12.41 10.65
C TYR A 16 -3.22 12.83 11.65
N LEU A 17 -3.79 11.83 12.34
CA LEU A 17 -4.86 12.01 13.32
C LEU A 17 -4.32 11.65 14.69
N ASP A 18 -4.44 12.56 15.66
CA ASP A 18 -4.13 12.29 17.06
C ASP A 18 -5.14 13.03 17.95
N HIS A 19 -5.47 12.44 19.10
CA HIS A 19 -6.43 12.98 20.07
C HIS A 19 -7.75 13.50 19.45
N GLY A 20 -8.26 12.82 18.42
CA GLY A 20 -9.52 13.20 17.73
C GLY A 20 -9.40 14.43 16.83
N ARG A 21 -8.21 14.83 16.46
CA ARG A 21 -7.93 16.00 15.60
C ARG A 21 -7.07 15.61 14.41
N ILE A 22 -7.15 16.40 13.34
CA ILE A 22 -6.22 16.36 12.22
C ILE A 22 -5.04 17.26 12.61
N GLU A 23 -3.90 16.63 12.94
CA GLU A 23 -2.69 17.36 13.33
C GLU A 23 -1.89 17.84 12.13
N SER A 24 -1.90 17.07 11.05
CA SER A 24 -1.27 17.49 9.80
C SER A 24 -1.83 16.73 8.60
N VAL A 25 -1.68 17.36 7.42
CA VAL A 25 -2.02 16.75 6.13
C VAL A 25 -0.78 16.78 5.24
N ARG A 26 -0.56 15.70 4.48
CA ARG A 26 0.48 15.60 3.45
C ARG A 26 -0.16 15.31 2.13
N LEU A 27 0.11 16.16 1.16
CA LEU A 27 -0.43 16.07 -0.19
C LEU A 27 0.50 15.20 -1.04
N LYS A 28 -0.08 14.35 -1.86
CA LYS A 28 0.66 13.51 -2.79
C LYS A 28 1.31 14.37 -3.87
N PHE A 29 2.60 14.15 -4.09
CA PHE A 29 3.40 14.92 -5.05
C PHE A 29 3.27 14.36 -6.46
N ASN A 30 3.50 13.04 -6.63
CA ASN A 30 3.47 12.37 -7.92
C ASN A 30 2.09 11.73 -8.17
N LEU A 31 1.42 12.12 -9.24
CA LEU A 31 0.12 11.61 -9.63
C LEU A 31 0.28 10.65 -10.82
N PRO A 32 0.07 9.32 -10.65
CA PRO A 32 0.08 8.39 -11.76
C PRO A 32 -1.08 8.66 -12.71
N ASN A 33 -0.80 8.53 -14.02
CA ASN A 33 -1.78 8.70 -15.08
C ASN A 33 -1.51 7.70 -16.21
N TYR A 34 -1.45 6.43 -15.84
CA TYR A 34 -1.17 5.30 -16.73
C TYR A 34 -1.85 4.03 -16.22
N GLY A 35 -2.09 3.06 -17.10
CA GLY A 35 -2.77 1.82 -16.76
C GLY A 35 -4.15 2.07 -16.17
N VAL A 36 -4.36 1.62 -14.94
CA VAL A 36 -5.62 1.79 -14.19
C VAL A 36 -5.71 3.13 -13.44
N PHE A 37 -4.65 3.93 -13.48
CA PHE A 37 -4.59 5.19 -12.74
C PHE A 37 -4.91 6.39 -13.64
N ASP A 38 -5.82 7.24 -13.18
CA ASP A 38 -6.22 8.51 -13.83
C ASP A 38 -6.31 9.63 -12.78
N GLU A 39 -5.28 9.72 -11.93
CA GLU A 39 -5.32 10.66 -10.80
C GLU A 39 -5.29 12.13 -11.25
N LYS A 40 -4.61 12.46 -12.34
CA LYS A 40 -4.51 13.84 -12.85
C LYS A 40 -5.84 14.43 -13.29
N ARG A 41 -6.84 13.60 -13.56
CA ARG A 41 -8.19 14.06 -13.90
C ARG A 41 -8.93 14.63 -12.68
N VAL A 42 -8.62 14.13 -11.48
CA VAL A 42 -9.36 14.46 -10.26
C VAL A 42 -8.53 15.29 -9.29
N PHE A 43 -7.22 15.00 -9.18
CA PHE A 43 -6.35 15.59 -8.17
C PHE A 43 -5.33 16.56 -8.76
N ALA A 44 -5.05 17.61 -7.99
CA ALA A 44 -3.90 18.47 -8.22
C ALA A 44 -2.64 17.86 -7.57
N PRO A 45 -1.44 18.06 -8.14
CA PRO A 45 -0.20 17.64 -7.51
C PRO A 45 0.11 18.51 -6.28
N GLY A 46 0.54 17.85 -5.20
CA GLY A 46 1.05 18.54 -4.02
C GLY A 46 2.48 19.06 -4.22
N PRO A 47 2.98 19.87 -3.29
CA PRO A 47 4.39 20.26 -3.25
C PRO A 47 5.28 19.07 -2.84
N LEU A 48 6.60 19.21 -2.98
CA LEU A 48 7.55 18.26 -2.39
C LEU A 48 7.24 18.06 -0.90
N PRO A 49 7.11 16.81 -0.44
CA PRO A 49 6.67 16.55 0.92
C PRO A 49 7.71 16.95 1.97
N ALA A 50 7.23 17.46 3.11
CA ALA A 50 8.00 17.66 4.32
C ALA A 50 7.62 16.61 5.38
N PRO A 51 8.51 16.24 6.33
CA PRO A 51 8.21 15.29 7.38
C PRO A 51 7.06 15.73 8.28
N VAL A 52 6.43 14.76 8.94
CA VAL A 52 5.47 14.96 10.03
C VAL A 52 6.13 14.60 11.34
N GLU A 53 6.05 15.46 12.34
CA GLU A 53 6.49 15.10 13.68
C GLU A 53 5.40 14.31 14.41
N VAL A 54 5.76 13.13 14.86
CA VAL A 54 4.89 12.24 15.64
C VAL A 54 5.64 11.83 16.89
N ARG A 55 5.22 12.34 18.04
CA ARG A 55 5.80 12.03 19.36
C ARG A 55 7.34 12.14 19.40
N GLY A 56 7.88 13.21 18.81
CA GLY A 56 9.32 13.47 18.77
C GLY A 56 10.08 12.72 17.67
N VAL A 57 9.40 12.03 16.76
CA VAL A 57 9.98 11.37 15.60
C VAL A 57 9.53 12.08 14.33
N LEU A 58 10.47 12.48 13.50
CA LEU A 58 10.17 13.01 12.16
C LEU A 58 9.91 11.85 11.20
N LEU A 59 8.67 11.70 10.76
CA LEU A 59 8.24 10.67 9.82
C LEU A 59 8.14 11.26 8.41
N GLY A 60 8.80 10.64 7.45
CA GLY A 60 8.54 10.89 6.04
C GLY A 60 7.33 10.10 5.59
N VAL A 61 6.35 10.76 4.97
CA VAL A 61 5.13 10.11 4.50
C VAL A 61 4.93 10.39 3.01
N PRO A 62 5.75 9.76 2.13
CA PRO A 62 5.51 9.78 0.68
C PRO A 62 4.32 8.87 0.37
N VAL A 63 3.45 9.27 -0.55
CA VAL A 63 2.20 8.55 -0.84
C VAL A 63 2.33 7.74 -2.12
N CYS A 64 2.30 6.42 -2.01
CA CYS A 64 2.24 5.46 -3.12
C CYS A 64 3.24 5.79 -4.26
N GLU A 65 2.80 6.45 -5.35
CA GLU A 65 3.61 6.82 -6.51
C GLU A 65 4.80 7.71 -6.19
N ASP A 66 4.78 8.41 -5.06
CA ASP A 66 5.89 9.28 -4.65
C ASP A 66 7.21 8.53 -4.49
N ILE A 67 7.18 7.23 -4.19
CA ILE A 67 8.39 6.41 -4.07
C ILE A 67 8.91 5.86 -5.41
N TRP A 68 8.17 6.03 -6.51
CA TRP A 68 8.61 5.55 -7.83
C TRP A 68 9.67 6.46 -8.45
N SER A 69 9.78 7.69 -7.97
CA SER A 69 10.91 8.59 -8.23
C SER A 69 11.68 8.88 -6.94
N GLU A 70 12.89 9.41 -7.06
CA GLU A 70 13.76 9.69 -5.92
C GLU A 70 13.40 10.99 -5.17
N GLU A 71 12.78 11.95 -5.87
CA GLU A 71 12.64 13.34 -5.43
C GLU A 71 11.92 13.49 -4.09
N ALA A 72 10.77 12.84 -3.91
CA ALA A 72 9.98 12.94 -2.69
C ALA A 72 10.72 12.35 -1.48
N CYS A 73 11.33 11.16 -1.64
CA CYS A 73 12.06 10.49 -0.56
C CYS A 73 13.34 11.24 -0.20
N GLN A 74 14.08 11.78 -1.18
CA GLN A 74 15.26 12.61 -0.93
C GLN A 74 14.91 13.93 -0.23
N SER A 75 13.79 14.56 -0.61
CA SER A 75 13.29 15.77 0.08
C SER A 75 13.04 15.48 1.56
N LEU A 76 12.34 14.39 1.86
CA LEU A 76 12.05 13.96 3.23
C LEU A 76 13.32 13.66 4.03
N ALA A 77 14.28 12.94 3.44
CA ALA A 77 15.55 12.63 4.08
C ALA A 77 16.37 13.89 4.38
N LYS A 78 16.48 14.81 3.42
CA LYS A 78 17.17 16.12 3.59
C LYS A 78 16.50 16.98 4.67
N ALA A 79 15.18 16.86 4.84
CA ALA A 79 14.43 17.56 5.88
C ALA A 79 14.47 16.86 7.25
N GLY A 80 15.26 15.78 7.40
CA GLY A 80 15.53 15.13 8.68
C GLY A 80 14.56 14.01 9.07
N ALA A 81 13.79 13.46 8.14
CA ALA A 81 12.99 12.28 8.41
C ALA A 81 13.85 11.13 8.97
N GLY A 82 13.37 10.42 9.98
CA GLY A 82 14.06 9.28 10.57
C GLY A 82 13.67 7.94 9.93
N LEU A 83 12.49 7.85 9.37
CA LEU A 83 11.98 6.69 8.63
C LEU A 83 10.89 7.13 7.63
N LEU A 84 10.62 6.26 6.65
CA LEU A 84 9.59 6.48 5.63
C LEU A 84 8.40 5.56 5.90
N ILE A 85 7.19 6.13 5.91
CA ILE A 85 5.93 5.38 5.98
C ILE A 85 5.17 5.66 4.69
N VAL A 86 4.96 4.62 3.90
CA VAL A 86 4.41 4.73 2.54
C VAL A 86 3.04 4.07 2.48
N PRO A 87 1.94 4.82 2.62
CA PRO A 87 0.61 4.29 2.39
C PRO A 87 0.34 4.10 0.90
N ASN A 88 -0.19 2.94 0.54
CA ASN A 88 -0.39 2.53 -0.84
C ASN A 88 -1.80 1.99 -1.10
N GLY A 89 -2.33 2.31 -2.27
CA GLY A 89 -3.38 1.58 -2.96
C GLY A 89 -2.77 0.95 -4.22
N SER A 90 -1.85 0.01 -4.05
CA SER A 90 -1.14 -0.63 -5.15
C SER A 90 -1.86 -1.92 -5.53
N PRO A 91 -2.56 -1.98 -6.70
CA PRO A 91 -3.31 -3.14 -7.08
C PRO A 91 -2.40 -4.34 -7.40
N TYR A 92 -2.98 -5.51 -7.25
CA TYR A 92 -2.33 -6.77 -7.60
C TYR A 92 -2.19 -6.92 -9.12
N TRP A 93 -1.04 -7.41 -9.53
CA TRP A 93 -0.83 -8.14 -10.78
C TRP A 93 0.34 -9.11 -10.61
N MET A 94 0.52 -10.03 -11.54
CA MET A 94 1.63 -10.99 -11.51
C MET A 94 2.97 -10.28 -11.33
N ASP A 95 3.84 -10.82 -10.46
CA ASP A 95 5.19 -10.33 -10.16
C ASP A 95 5.27 -8.91 -9.55
N LYS A 96 4.15 -8.33 -9.13
CA LYS A 96 4.13 -6.97 -8.57
C LYS A 96 4.96 -6.86 -7.30
N GLN A 97 4.98 -7.89 -6.46
CA GLN A 97 5.70 -7.84 -5.19
C GLN A 97 7.21 -7.67 -5.38
N GLY A 98 7.80 -8.30 -6.39
CA GLY A 98 9.20 -8.10 -6.74
C GLY A 98 9.53 -6.65 -7.12
N GLN A 99 8.64 -5.99 -7.85
CA GLN A 99 8.78 -4.58 -8.19
C GLN A 99 8.67 -3.67 -6.95
N ARG A 100 7.70 -3.92 -6.05
CA ARG A 100 7.54 -3.19 -4.79
C ARG A 100 8.81 -3.25 -3.94
N TYR A 101 9.40 -4.45 -3.78
CA TYR A 101 10.67 -4.61 -3.07
C TYR A 101 11.82 -3.86 -3.75
N SER A 102 11.93 -3.96 -5.06
CA SER A 102 13.00 -3.30 -5.81
C SER A 102 12.95 -1.78 -5.61
N ILE A 103 11.76 -1.18 -5.75
CA ILE A 103 11.56 0.26 -5.57
C ILE A 103 11.83 0.69 -4.13
N ALA A 104 11.28 -0.03 -3.15
CA ALA A 104 11.51 0.28 -1.75
C ALA A 104 12.99 0.22 -1.37
N ARG A 105 13.71 -0.82 -1.82
CA ARG A 105 15.15 -0.94 -1.59
C ARG A 105 15.96 0.16 -2.27
N SER A 106 15.57 0.61 -3.46
CA SER A 106 16.21 1.75 -4.12
C SER A 106 16.06 3.01 -3.28
N ARG A 107 14.86 3.30 -2.77
CA ARG A 107 14.62 4.46 -1.88
C ARG A 107 15.40 4.35 -0.57
N VAL A 108 15.45 3.16 0.03
CA VAL A 108 16.25 2.89 1.23
C VAL A 108 17.75 3.13 0.97
N ALA A 109 18.28 2.61 -0.14
CA ALA A 109 19.68 2.78 -0.50
C ALA A 109 20.07 4.25 -0.74
N GLU A 110 19.20 5.02 -1.36
CA GLU A 110 19.43 6.44 -1.67
C GLU A 110 19.33 7.35 -0.44
N THR A 111 18.39 7.06 0.46
CA THR A 111 18.10 7.91 1.61
C THR A 111 18.81 7.47 2.89
N GLY A 112 19.20 6.20 2.99
CA GLY A 112 19.68 5.57 4.22
C GLY A 112 18.58 5.39 5.28
N LEU A 113 17.31 5.62 4.93
CA LEU A 113 16.18 5.53 5.86
C LEU A 113 15.49 4.17 5.71
N PRO A 114 15.07 3.54 6.83
CA PRO A 114 14.17 2.39 6.75
C PRO A 114 12.81 2.81 6.22
N LEU A 115 12.11 1.89 5.54
CA LEU A 115 10.86 2.13 4.86
C LEU A 115 9.80 1.09 5.23
N ALA A 116 8.64 1.55 5.70
CA ALA A 116 7.45 0.73 5.87
C ALA A 116 6.52 0.96 4.68
N TYR A 117 6.35 -0.06 3.85
CA TYR A 117 5.41 -0.11 2.73
C TYR A 117 4.09 -0.68 3.24
N ILE A 118 3.04 0.13 3.27
CA ILE A 118 1.73 -0.25 3.81
C ILE A 118 0.73 -0.24 2.66
N ASN A 119 0.24 -1.43 2.29
CA ASN A 119 -0.71 -1.57 1.20
C ASN A 119 -2.08 -1.99 1.72
N GLN A 120 -3.13 -1.56 1.05
CA GLN A 120 -4.48 -2.03 1.32
C GLN A 120 -4.68 -3.46 0.80
N VAL A 121 -5.69 -4.14 1.33
CA VAL A 121 -6.13 -5.46 0.90
C VAL A 121 -7.62 -5.43 0.55
N GLY A 122 -8.04 -6.26 -0.39
CA GLY A 122 -9.44 -6.42 -0.78
C GLY A 122 -9.72 -6.04 -2.22
N GLY A 123 -10.96 -6.27 -2.66
CA GLY A 123 -11.46 -5.90 -3.99
C GLY A 123 -12.22 -4.57 -3.96
N GLN A 124 -12.06 -3.78 -5.01
CA GLN A 124 -12.81 -2.55 -5.22
C GLN A 124 -13.02 -2.34 -6.72
N ASP A 125 -14.28 -2.34 -7.15
CA ASP A 125 -14.66 -2.32 -8.55
C ASP A 125 -13.92 -3.41 -9.36
N GLU A 126 -13.16 -3.07 -10.38
CA GLU A 126 -12.34 -4.00 -11.17
C GLU A 126 -10.91 -4.21 -10.61
N LEU A 127 -10.58 -3.65 -9.46
CA LEU A 127 -9.25 -3.76 -8.85
C LEU A 127 -9.26 -4.68 -7.65
N VAL A 128 -8.17 -5.41 -7.49
CA VAL A 128 -7.91 -6.24 -6.31
C VAL A 128 -6.55 -5.85 -5.72
N PHE A 129 -6.51 -5.76 -4.41
CA PHE A 129 -5.33 -5.40 -3.64
C PHE A 129 -4.94 -6.57 -2.75
N ASP A 130 -3.71 -7.00 -2.87
CA ASP A 130 -3.17 -8.18 -2.20
C ASP A 130 -2.61 -7.92 -0.80
N GLY A 131 -2.56 -6.67 -0.35
CA GLY A 131 -1.92 -6.34 0.92
C GLY A 131 -0.41 -6.45 0.81
N ALA A 132 0.16 -7.53 1.33
CA ALA A 132 1.60 -7.81 1.30
C ALA A 132 2.46 -6.66 1.83
N SER A 133 2.01 -5.94 2.84
CA SER A 133 2.76 -4.85 3.48
C SER A 133 4.07 -5.36 4.06
N PHE A 134 5.11 -4.53 4.07
CA PHE A 134 6.42 -4.95 4.54
C PHE A 134 7.24 -3.76 5.08
N VAL A 135 8.30 -4.10 5.82
CA VAL A 135 9.31 -3.13 6.27
C VAL A 135 10.68 -3.54 5.75
N VAL A 136 11.39 -2.58 5.16
CA VAL A 136 12.80 -2.72 4.75
C VAL A 136 13.66 -1.83 5.64
N ASN A 137 14.66 -2.40 6.30
CA ASN A 137 15.64 -1.65 7.08
C ASN A 137 16.67 -0.94 6.18
N ALA A 138 17.43 -0.03 6.76
CA ALA A 138 18.46 0.75 6.05
C ALA A 138 19.57 -0.11 5.40
N ASP A 139 19.73 -1.36 5.85
CA ASP A 139 20.64 -2.36 5.26
C ASP A 139 20.03 -3.10 4.04
N GLY A 140 18.80 -2.76 3.64
CA GLY A 140 18.06 -3.39 2.53
C GLY A 140 17.40 -4.72 2.87
N ARG A 141 17.48 -5.19 4.13
CA ARG A 141 16.82 -6.43 4.56
C ARG A 141 15.37 -6.18 4.91
N VAL A 142 14.51 -7.14 4.55
CA VAL A 142 13.10 -7.15 4.97
C VAL A 142 13.07 -7.55 6.45
N ALA A 143 12.56 -6.67 7.30
CA ALA A 143 12.40 -6.90 8.73
C ALA A 143 11.01 -7.43 9.08
N VAL A 144 10.00 -7.05 8.33
CA VAL A 144 8.61 -7.48 8.51
C VAL A 144 8.02 -7.77 7.14
N GLN A 145 7.27 -8.87 7.02
CA GLN A 145 6.42 -9.19 5.87
C GLN A 145 5.06 -9.59 6.38
N MET A 146 4.04 -8.82 6.02
CA MET A 146 2.65 -9.10 6.33
C MET A 146 2.07 -10.13 5.35
N PRO A 147 1.02 -10.87 5.77
CA PRO A 147 0.33 -11.79 4.88
C PRO A 147 -0.30 -11.10 3.67
N VAL A 148 -0.73 -11.90 2.70
CA VAL A 148 -1.49 -11.48 1.53
C VAL A 148 -2.96 -11.89 1.67
N TRP A 149 -3.86 -11.19 0.98
CA TRP A 149 -5.29 -11.52 0.83
C TRP A 149 -6.13 -11.45 2.10
N GLU A 150 -5.56 -11.06 3.21
CA GLU A 150 -6.26 -10.91 4.49
C GLU A 150 -5.91 -9.59 5.19
N GLU A 151 -6.86 -9.07 5.95
CA GLU A 151 -6.62 -7.92 6.81
C GLU A 151 -5.81 -8.34 8.03
N ALA A 152 -4.74 -7.61 8.32
CA ALA A 152 -3.88 -7.91 9.44
C ALA A 152 -3.33 -6.65 10.10
N VAL A 153 -3.11 -6.72 11.41
CA VAL A 153 -2.44 -5.68 12.20
C VAL A 153 -1.20 -6.27 12.85
N ALA A 154 -0.06 -5.65 12.60
CA ALA A 154 1.19 -6.02 13.24
C ALA A 154 1.70 -4.87 14.11
N ILE A 155 2.17 -5.21 15.31
CA ILE A 155 2.92 -4.29 16.18
C ILE A 155 4.39 -4.45 15.82
N THR A 156 5.04 -3.36 15.44
CA THR A 156 6.46 -3.34 15.10
C THR A 156 7.25 -2.57 16.15
N GLU A 157 8.38 -3.11 16.57
CA GLU A 157 9.30 -2.46 17.49
C GLU A 157 10.42 -1.78 16.73
N TRP A 158 10.73 -0.55 17.10
CA TRP A 158 11.75 0.25 16.44
C TRP A 158 12.81 0.69 17.46
N ARG A 159 14.07 0.43 17.13
CA ARG A 159 15.20 0.91 17.92
C ARG A 159 15.86 2.09 17.24
N ARG A 160 16.30 3.02 18.06
CA ARG A 160 17.07 4.19 17.62
C ARG A 160 18.50 4.10 18.10
N ASP A 161 19.45 4.19 17.18
CA ASP A 161 20.86 4.34 17.46
C ASP A 161 21.38 5.64 16.83
N GLY A 162 21.64 6.64 17.67
CA GLY A 162 21.91 8.00 17.22
C GLY A 162 20.74 8.58 16.42
N ASN A 163 20.96 8.85 15.13
CA ASN A 163 19.94 9.33 14.20
C ASN A 163 19.36 8.23 13.30
N ARG A 164 19.74 6.98 13.51
CA ARG A 164 19.30 5.84 12.70
C ARG A 164 18.20 5.07 13.42
N TRP A 165 17.17 4.74 12.66
CA TRP A 165 16.10 3.85 13.12
C TRP A 165 16.24 2.49 12.45
N ALA A 166 15.89 1.43 13.16
CA ALA A 166 15.78 0.09 12.63
C ALA A 166 14.57 -0.61 13.24
N CYS A 167 13.83 -1.31 12.41
CA CYS A 167 12.75 -2.19 12.82
C CYS A 167 13.34 -3.53 13.28
N GLU A 168 12.88 -4.04 14.42
CA GLU A 168 13.24 -5.38 14.88
C GLU A 168 12.65 -6.42 13.93
N PRO A 169 13.46 -7.42 13.49
CA PRO A 169 12.96 -8.46 12.62
C PRO A 169 11.86 -9.30 13.26
N GLN A 170 10.85 -9.64 12.47
CA GLN A 170 9.75 -10.52 12.83
C GLN A 170 9.71 -11.73 11.89
N PRO A 171 8.98 -12.80 12.23
CA PRO A 171 8.70 -13.88 11.29
C PRO A 171 8.07 -13.31 10.01
N LEU A 172 8.62 -13.71 8.86
CA LEU A 172 8.13 -13.23 7.57
C LEU A 172 6.99 -14.14 7.10
N ALA A 173 5.85 -13.56 6.73
CA ALA A 173 4.77 -14.30 6.10
C ALA A 173 5.19 -14.83 4.72
N GLU A 174 4.71 -15.99 4.36
CA GLU A 174 4.83 -16.53 3.00
C GLU A 174 3.91 -15.73 2.07
N ILE A 175 4.37 -15.53 0.84
CA ILE A 175 3.65 -14.83 -0.21
C ILE A 175 3.34 -15.81 -1.32
N GLU A 176 2.06 -16.08 -1.52
CA GLU A 176 1.59 -16.90 -2.64
C GLU A 176 1.98 -16.25 -3.98
N GLN A 177 2.37 -17.07 -4.92
CA GLN A 177 2.80 -16.66 -6.26
C GLN A 177 2.13 -17.48 -7.35
N GLY A 178 2.24 -17.02 -8.59
CA GLY A 178 1.74 -17.72 -9.77
C GLY A 178 0.22 -17.95 -9.72
N ASP A 179 -0.20 -19.15 -10.08
CA ASP A 179 -1.63 -19.49 -10.21
C ASP A 179 -2.39 -19.46 -8.88
N ALA A 180 -1.72 -19.79 -7.78
CA ALA A 180 -2.33 -19.70 -6.45
C ALA A 180 -2.69 -18.24 -6.11
N ALA A 181 -1.78 -17.30 -6.36
CA ALA A 181 -2.05 -15.88 -6.16
C ALA A 181 -3.15 -15.36 -7.10
N ASN A 182 -3.16 -15.77 -8.36
CA ASN A 182 -4.20 -15.42 -9.33
C ASN A 182 -5.58 -15.92 -8.89
N TYR A 183 -5.64 -17.16 -8.38
CA TYR A 183 -6.87 -17.73 -7.85
C TYR A 183 -7.39 -16.94 -6.65
N LEU A 184 -6.53 -16.62 -5.68
CA LEU A 184 -6.90 -15.83 -4.50
C LEU A 184 -7.31 -14.40 -4.86
N ALA A 185 -6.71 -13.81 -5.90
CA ALA A 185 -7.15 -12.53 -6.44
C ALA A 185 -8.60 -12.60 -6.94
N CYS A 186 -8.95 -13.65 -7.69
CA CYS A 186 -10.32 -13.85 -8.17
C CYS A 186 -11.31 -14.06 -7.00
N VAL A 187 -10.93 -14.87 -6.01
CA VAL A 187 -11.77 -15.12 -4.81
C VAL A 187 -11.99 -13.80 -4.05
N THR A 188 -10.93 -13.05 -3.78
CA THR A 188 -11.01 -11.77 -3.07
C THR A 188 -11.86 -10.75 -3.83
N GLY A 189 -11.66 -10.64 -5.15
CA GLY A 189 -12.42 -9.72 -6.00
C GLY A 189 -13.92 -10.05 -6.01
N LEU A 190 -14.29 -11.32 -6.15
CA LEU A 190 -15.68 -11.76 -6.15
C LEU A 190 -16.32 -11.55 -4.78
N ARG A 191 -15.64 -11.98 -3.71
CA ARG A 191 -16.12 -11.82 -2.34
C ARG A 191 -16.47 -10.37 -2.05
N ASP A 192 -15.49 -9.49 -2.23
CA ASP A 192 -15.65 -8.09 -1.86
C ASP A 192 -16.68 -7.38 -2.74
N TYR A 193 -16.77 -7.76 -4.02
CA TYR A 193 -17.80 -7.21 -4.91
C TYR A 193 -19.21 -7.59 -4.42
N VAL A 194 -19.42 -8.85 -4.05
CA VAL A 194 -20.72 -9.34 -3.57
C VAL A 194 -21.07 -8.71 -2.22
N GLU A 195 -20.15 -8.74 -1.25
CA GLU A 195 -20.37 -8.22 0.10
C GLU A 195 -20.59 -6.71 0.13
N LYS A 196 -19.74 -5.95 -0.54
CA LYS A 196 -19.81 -4.47 -0.57
C LYS A 196 -21.05 -3.94 -1.27
N ASN A 197 -21.61 -4.71 -2.22
CA ASN A 197 -22.87 -4.37 -2.87
C ASN A 197 -24.10 -4.97 -2.16
N GLY A 198 -23.91 -5.75 -1.13
CA GLY A 198 -25.02 -6.36 -0.37
C GLY A 198 -25.81 -7.41 -1.14
N PHE A 199 -25.20 -8.09 -2.11
CA PHE A 199 -25.86 -9.15 -2.85
C PHE A 199 -26.03 -10.39 -1.96
N PRO A 200 -27.25 -10.98 -1.92
CA PRO A 200 -27.53 -12.11 -1.03
C PRO A 200 -26.99 -13.45 -1.57
N CYS A 201 -26.66 -13.53 -2.85
CA CYS A 201 -26.17 -14.75 -3.49
C CYS A 201 -25.51 -14.45 -4.84
N VAL A 202 -24.84 -15.47 -5.35
CA VAL A 202 -24.31 -15.52 -6.72
C VAL A 202 -25.09 -16.54 -7.52
N VAL A 203 -25.44 -16.22 -8.76
CA VAL A 203 -26.13 -17.15 -9.69
C VAL A 203 -25.22 -17.41 -10.87
N LEU A 204 -24.98 -18.68 -11.17
CA LEU A 204 -24.11 -19.11 -12.24
C LEU A 204 -24.77 -20.13 -13.14
N GLY A 205 -24.67 -19.93 -14.47
CA GLY A 205 -24.99 -20.95 -15.47
C GLY A 205 -23.84 -21.94 -15.64
N LEU A 206 -23.99 -23.17 -15.10
CA LEU A 206 -22.97 -24.21 -15.21
C LEU A 206 -23.11 -24.94 -16.57
N SER A 207 -22.25 -24.60 -17.53
CA SER A 207 -22.28 -25.14 -18.90
C SER A 207 -21.63 -26.53 -19.04
N GLY A 208 -20.94 -27.02 -18.01
CA GLY A 208 -20.12 -28.25 -18.06
C GLY A 208 -18.69 -28.01 -18.55
N GLY A 209 -18.33 -26.79 -18.97
CA GLY A 209 -16.97 -26.40 -19.34
C GLY A 209 -16.12 -26.00 -18.14
N ILE A 210 -14.78 -25.99 -18.35
CA ILE A 210 -13.79 -25.67 -17.29
C ILE A 210 -13.98 -24.25 -16.75
N ASP A 211 -14.32 -23.28 -17.59
CA ASP A 211 -14.46 -21.88 -17.18
C ASP A 211 -15.60 -21.72 -16.17
N SER A 212 -16.78 -22.29 -16.46
CA SER A 212 -17.91 -22.24 -15.53
C SER A 212 -17.67 -23.05 -14.27
N ALA A 213 -16.92 -24.14 -14.34
CA ALA A 213 -16.53 -24.94 -13.18
C ALA A 213 -15.57 -24.16 -12.28
N LEU A 214 -14.58 -23.44 -12.86
CA LEU A 214 -13.66 -22.58 -12.12
C LEU A 214 -14.41 -21.42 -11.44
N CYS A 215 -15.32 -20.75 -12.15
CA CYS A 215 -16.16 -19.71 -11.57
C CYS A 215 -16.99 -20.22 -10.38
N ALA A 216 -17.56 -21.44 -10.50
CA ALA A 216 -18.27 -22.07 -9.41
C ALA A 216 -17.36 -22.37 -8.21
N ALA A 217 -16.14 -22.87 -8.45
CA ALA A 217 -15.17 -23.13 -7.38
C ALA A 217 -14.76 -21.84 -6.65
N ILE A 218 -14.50 -20.75 -7.37
CA ILE A 218 -14.21 -19.45 -6.79
C ILE A 218 -15.37 -18.95 -5.92
N ALA A 219 -16.61 -19.08 -6.40
CA ALA A 219 -17.79 -18.63 -5.66
C ALA A 219 -18.05 -19.46 -4.37
N VAL A 220 -17.75 -20.77 -4.38
CA VAL A 220 -17.97 -21.65 -3.21
C VAL A 220 -16.91 -21.46 -2.12
N VAL A 221 -15.66 -21.19 -2.50
CA VAL A 221 -14.57 -21.01 -1.51
C VAL A 221 -14.80 -19.78 -0.64
N TRP A 222 -15.49 -18.79 -1.16
CA TRP A 222 -15.84 -17.60 -0.39
C TRP A 222 -17.11 -17.77 0.46
N ALA A 223 -18.10 -18.55 0.02
CA ALA A 223 -19.39 -18.76 0.69
C ALA A 223 -19.26 -19.67 1.92
#